data_713602eafc4ea04bf30709795fd69999
#
_entry.id   713602eafc4ea04bf30709795fd69999
#
_cell.length_a   1.000
_cell.length_b   1.000
_cell.length_c   1.000
_cell.angle_alpha   90.00
_cell.angle_beta   90.00
_cell.angle_gamma   90.00
#
_symmetry.space_group_name_H-M   'P 1'
#
loop_
_entity.id
_entity.type
_entity.pdbx_description
1 polymer ?
#
loop_
_entity_poly.entity_id
_entity_poly.type
_entity_poly.pdbx_seq_one_letter_code
_entity_poly.pdbx_strand_id
1 'polypeptide(L)'
;MNQDQRDKLARVLIDEAYTCSERGDTDDARTLLRQSVAVRFRDEIEKIIKGDVKLLNIFTDMQHDKDVDRRVMARALIHVLIEDKRFLEKYKPKFEIVEDQEETKWLNQEINL
;
A
#
# COMPACT_ATOMS: atom_id res chain seq x y z
N MET A 1 -13.17 -10.07 11.12
CA MET A 1 -11.98 -9.38 11.67
C MET A 1 -12.33 -7.91 11.85
N ASN A 2 -12.15 -7.38 13.06
CA ASN A 2 -12.38 -5.95 13.33
C ASN A 2 -11.13 -5.12 13.01
N GLN A 3 -11.20 -3.80 13.15
CA GLN A 3 -10.09 -2.90 12.80
C GLN A 3 -8.85 -3.15 13.66
N ASP A 4 -9.02 -3.41 14.95
CA ASP A 4 -7.89 -3.70 15.83
C ASP A 4 -7.14 -4.96 15.41
N GLN A 5 -7.86 -5.99 15.02
CA GLN A 5 -7.26 -7.24 14.53
C GLN A 5 -6.53 -7.02 13.20
N ARG A 6 -7.10 -6.21 12.31
CA ARG A 6 -6.46 -5.84 11.04
C ARG A 6 -5.18 -5.06 11.27
N ASP A 7 -5.21 -4.10 12.20
CA ASP A 7 -4.02 -3.30 12.52
C ASP A 7 -2.90 -4.16 13.10
N LYS A 8 -3.24 -5.12 13.95
CA LYS A 8 -2.26 -6.07 14.50
C LYS A 8 -1.65 -6.95 13.42
N LEU A 9 -2.49 -7.50 12.54
CA LEU A 9 -2.00 -8.32 11.43
C LEU A 9 -1.14 -7.50 10.48
N ALA A 10 -1.56 -6.28 10.16
CA ALA A 10 -0.79 -5.38 9.32
C ALA A 10 0.59 -5.11 9.91
N ARG A 11 0.69 -4.93 11.23
CA ARG A 11 1.97 -4.72 11.91
C ARG A 11 2.88 -5.95 11.80
N VAL A 12 2.33 -7.14 11.96
CA VAL A 12 3.10 -8.39 11.79
C VAL A 12 3.66 -8.46 10.35
N LEU A 13 2.85 -8.14 9.36
CA LEU A 13 3.29 -8.14 7.96
C LEU A 13 4.37 -7.09 7.69
N ILE A 14 4.28 -5.91 8.29
CA ILE A 14 5.30 -4.87 8.19
C ILE A 14 6.62 -5.35 8.82
N ASP A 15 6.56 -5.96 10.00
CA ASP A 15 7.76 -6.47 10.67
C ASP A 15 8.45 -7.54 9.81
N GLU A 16 7.68 -8.42 9.18
CA GLU A 16 8.23 -9.40 8.25
C GLU A 16 8.81 -8.73 6.98
N ALA A 17 8.19 -7.67 6.50
CA ALA A 17 8.71 -6.91 5.38
C ALA A 17 10.10 -6.33 5.68
N TYR A 18 10.30 -5.79 6.87
CA TYR A 18 11.61 -5.32 7.30
C TYR A 18 12.63 -6.45 7.35
N THR A 19 12.24 -7.61 7.88
CA THR A 19 13.11 -8.78 7.94
C THR A 19 13.53 -9.23 6.53
N CYS A 20 12.61 -9.29 5.60
CA CYS A 20 12.93 -9.61 4.20
C CYS A 20 13.87 -8.59 3.57
N SER A 21 13.65 -7.31 3.85
CA SER A 21 14.50 -6.22 3.35
C SER A 21 15.93 -6.35 3.89
N GLU A 22 16.10 -6.72 5.16
CA GLU A 22 17.42 -6.97 5.76
C GLU A 22 18.18 -8.08 5.05
N ARG A 23 17.46 -9.09 4.56
CA ARG A 23 18.05 -10.23 3.84
C ARG A 23 18.33 -9.93 2.37
N GLY A 24 17.93 -8.76 1.88
CA GLY A 24 18.01 -8.40 0.47
C GLY A 24 16.86 -8.92 -0.39
N ASP A 25 15.82 -9.52 0.22
CA ASP A 25 14.62 -10.01 -0.45
C ASP A 25 13.64 -8.86 -0.69
N THR A 26 14.01 -7.94 -1.57
CA THR A 26 13.24 -6.69 -1.77
C THR A 26 11.86 -6.93 -2.38
N ASP A 27 11.72 -7.93 -3.26
CA ASP A 27 10.43 -8.25 -3.87
C ASP A 27 9.45 -8.81 -2.82
N ASP A 28 9.92 -9.69 -1.95
CA ASP A 28 9.13 -10.24 -0.86
C ASP A 28 8.76 -9.15 0.16
N ALA A 29 9.71 -8.27 0.47
CA ALA A 29 9.46 -7.13 1.37
C ALA A 29 8.36 -6.23 0.82
N ARG A 30 8.41 -5.92 -0.46
CA ARG A 30 7.40 -5.09 -1.13
C ARG A 30 6.04 -5.76 -1.15
N THR A 31 5.99 -7.06 -1.43
CA THR A 31 4.76 -7.86 -1.40
C THR A 31 4.12 -7.83 -0.01
N LEU A 32 4.91 -8.02 1.04
CA LEU A 32 4.42 -7.99 2.42
C LEU A 32 3.93 -6.60 2.82
N LEU A 33 4.59 -5.54 2.38
CA LEU A 33 4.13 -4.16 2.60
C LEU A 33 2.77 -3.94 1.97
N ARG A 34 2.57 -4.39 0.74
CA ARG A 34 1.29 -4.28 0.03
C ARG A 34 0.20 -5.10 0.70
N GLN A 35 0.51 -6.29 1.17
CA GLN A 35 -0.42 -7.12 1.94
C GLN A 35 -0.83 -6.42 3.25
N SER A 36 0.11 -5.79 3.94
CA SER A 36 -0.16 -5.01 5.14
C SER A 36 -1.15 -3.89 4.87
N VAL A 37 -0.94 -3.15 3.78
CA VAL A 37 -1.84 -2.06 3.36
C VAL A 37 -3.21 -2.62 3.01
N ALA A 38 -3.28 -3.73 2.28
CA ALA A 38 -4.53 -4.36 1.89
C ALA A 38 -5.36 -4.79 3.10
N VAL A 39 -4.72 -5.31 4.14
CA VAL A 39 -5.39 -5.71 5.38
C VAL A 39 -5.87 -4.48 6.16
N ARG A 40 -5.00 -3.50 6.36
CA ARG A 40 -5.31 -2.31 7.15
C ARG A 40 -6.41 -1.46 6.54
N PHE A 41 -6.39 -1.27 5.23
CA PHE A 41 -7.30 -0.39 4.51
C PHE A 41 -8.37 -1.16 3.72
N ARG A 42 -8.73 -2.34 4.20
CA ARG A 42 -9.70 -3.19 3.50
C ARG A 42 -11.02 -2.47 3.22
N ASP A 43 -11.57 -1.74 4.20
CA ASP A 43 -12.85 -1.06 4.04
C ASP A 43 -12.76 0.06 3.01
N GLU A 44 -11.68 0.82 3.03
CA GLU A 44 -11.42 1.90 2.08
C GLU A 44 -11.27 1.34 0.66
N ILE A 45 -10.54 0.24 0.52
CA ILE A 45 -10.37 -0.43 -0.77
C ILE A 45 -11.73 -0.90 -1.32
N GLU A 46 -12.56 -1.52 -0.50
CA GLU A 46 -13.90 -1.96 -0.92
C GLU A 46 -14.79 -0.78 -1.32
N LYS A 47 -14.74 0.33 -0.59
CA LYS A 47 -15.47 1.54 -0.97
C LYS A 47 -15.04 2.07 -2.33
N ILE A 48 -13.75 2.11 -2.59
CA ILE A 48 -13.22 2.55 -3.87
C ILE A 48 -13.70 1.62 -5.00
N ILE A 49 -13.61 0.31 -4.79
CA ILE A 49 -14.06 -0.68 -5.78
C ILE A 49 -15.55 -0.52 -6.06
N LYS A 50 -16.35 -0.16 -5.05
CA LYS A 50 -17.80 0.08 -5.20
C LYS A 50 -18.12 1.43 -5.84
N GLY A 51 -17.16 2.31 -6.01
CA GLY A 51 -17.35 3.56 -6.74
C GLY A 51 -17.07 4.85 -5.98
N ASP A 52 -16.42 4.80 -4.83
CA ASP A 52 -16.05 6.01 -4.09
C ASP A 52 -14.85 6.69 -4.77
N VAL A 53 -15.17 7.53 -5.76
CA VAL A 53 -14.16 8.27 -6.53
C VAL A 53 -13.44 9.31 -5.68
N LYS A 54 -14.13 9.90 -4.71
CA LYS A 54 -13.52 10.91 -3.82
C LYS A 54 -12.40 10.28 -3.00
N LEU A 55 -12.66 9.09 -2.48
CA LEU A 55 -11.66 8.36 -1.70
C LEU A 55 -10.48 7.95 -2.59
N LEU A 56 -10.75 7.48 -3.80
CA LEU A 56 -9.70 7.17 -4.77
C LEU A 56 -8.83 8.39 -5.05
N ASN A 57 -9.43 9.56 -5.24
CA ASN A 57 -8.68 10.80 -5.50
C ASN A 57 -7.81 11.20 -4.31
N ILE A 58 -8.29 11.01 -3.08
CA ILE A 58 -7.50 11.27 -1.87
C ILE A 58 -6.23 10.42 -1.89
N PHE A 59 -6.32 9.14 -2.14
CA PHE A 59 -5.15 8.27 -2.18
C PHE A 59 -4.26 8.54 -3.39
N THR A 60 -4.83 8.89 -4.53
CA THR A 60 -4.05 9.27 -5.72
C THR A 60 -3.21 10.52 -5.43
N ASP A 61 -3.80 11.54 -4.81
CA ASP A 61 -3.08 12.77 -4.43
C ASP A 61 -2.04 12.49 -3.36
N MET A 62 -2.33 11.59 -2.44
CA MET A 62 -1.42 11.22 -1.35
C MET A 62 -0.14 10.54 -1.85
N GLN A 63 -0.10 10.05 -3.09
CA GLN A 63 1.11 9.52 -3.71
C GLN A 63 2.22 10.59 -3.82
N HIS A 64 1.85 11.87 -3.68
CA HIS A 64 2.77 13.02 -3.71
C HIS A 64 2.84 13.75 -2.38
N ASP A 65 2.37 13.12 -1.29
CA ASP A 65 2.37 13.74 0.03
C ASP A 65 3.81 14.03 0.50
N LYS A 66 3.97 15.09 1.27
CA LYS A 66 5.27 15.46 1.85
C LYS A 66 5.74 14.45 2.89
N ASP A 67 4.80 13.85 3.61
CA ASP A 67 5.09 12.81 4.58
C ASP A 67 5.44 11.52 3.84
N VAL A 68 6.65 11.01 4.09
CA VAL A 68 7.17 9.80 3.43
C VAL A 68 6.28 8.59 3.73
N ASP A 69 5.84 8.42 4.99
CA ASP A 69 5.01 7.28 5.37
C ASP A 69 3.67 7.28 4.64
N ARG A 70 3.01 8.44 4.54
CA ARG A 70 1.76 8.59 3.81
C ARG A 70 1.96 8.34 2.31
N ARG A 71 3.03 8.87 1.75
CA ARG A 71 3.34 8.72 0.33
C ARG A 71 3.56 7.26 -0.04
N VAL A 72 4.38 6.56 0.71
CA VAL A 72 4.68 5.14 0.48
C VAL A 72 3.42 4.28 0.67
N MET A 73 2.65 4.55 1.70
CA MET A 73 1.38 3.85 1.96
C MET A 73 0.40 4.04 0.80
N ALA A 74 0.23 5.26 0.32
CA ALA A 74 -0.69 5.55 -0.78
C ALA A 74 -0.27 4.86 -2.07
N ARG A 75 1.02 4.85 -2.38
CA ARG A 75 1.56 4.17 -3.55
C ARG A 75 1.35 2.66 -3.46
N ALA A 76 1.58 2.07 -2.29
CA ALA A 76 1.30 0.66 -2.05
C ALA A 76 -0.19 0.34 -2.22
N LEU A 77 -1.07 1.20 -1.72
CA LEU A 77 -2.52 1.02 -1.85
C LEU A 77 -2.97 1.07 -3.31
N ILE A 78 -2.45 2.00 -4.10
CA ILE A 78 -2.76 2.08 -5.53
C ILE A 78 -2.29 0.80 -6.25
N HIS A 79 -1.12 0.28 -5.91
CA HIS A 79 -0.64 -0.99 -6.48
C HIS A 79 -1.53 -2.18 -6.10
N VAL A 80 -2.06 -2.20 -4.88
CA VAL A 80 -3.05 -3.21 -4.47
C VAL A 80 -4.31 -3.12 -5.33
N LEU A 81 -4.80 -1.90 -5.57
CA LEU A 81 -6.00 -1.67 -6.37
C LEU A 81 -5.84 -2.14 -7.82
N ILE A 82 -4.70 -1.83 -8.45
CA ILE A 82 -4.49 -2.20 -9.86
C ILE A 82 -4.34 -3.70 -10.08
N GLU A 83 -4.09 -4.47 -9.04
CA GLU A 83 -4.06 -5.93 -9.12
C GLU A 83 -5.47 -6.54 -9.00
N ASP A 84 -6.46 -5.75 -8.61
CA ASP A 84 -7.85 -6.22 -8.49
C ASP A 84 -8.59 -6.01 -9.81
N LYS A 85 -9.07 -7.09 -10.40
CA LYS A 85 -9.79 -7.06 -11.67
C LYS A 85 -11.05 -6.19 -11.61
N ARG A 86 -11.76 -6.19 -10.48
CA ARG A 86 -12.96 -5.38 -10.30
C ARG A 86 -12.64 -3.89 -10.40
N PHE A 87 -11.51 -3.51 -9.84
CA PHE A 87 -11.03 -2.12 -9.91
C PHE A 87 -10.68 -1.74 -11.34
N LEU A 88 -9.89 -2.55 -12.03
CA LEU A 88 -9.47 -2.29 -13.41
C LEU A 88 -10.64 -2.19 -14.37
N GLU A 89 -11.64 -3.07 -14.23
CA GLU A 89 -12.85 -3.04 -15.07
C GLU A 89 -13.62 -1.74 -14.90
N LYS A 90 -13.67 -1.20 -13.67
CA LYS A 90 -14.44 0.00 -13.36
C LYS A 90 -13.71 1.28 -13.73
N TYR A 91 -12.42 1.35 -13.45
CA TYR A 91 -11.71 2.62 -13.55
C TYR A 91 -10.82 2.75 -14.78
N LYS A 92 -10.39 1.68 -15.43
CA LYS A 92 -9.42 1.72 -16.54
C LYS A 92 -8.36 2.84 -16.30
N PRO A 93 -7.25 2.97 -16.95
CA PRO A 93 -6.18 3.90 -16.52
C PRO A 93 -6.59 5.39 -16.61
N LYS A 94 -7.43 5.85 -15.69
CA LYS A 94 -7.86 7.25 -15.54
C LYS A 94 -7.25 7.89 -14.29
N PHE A 95 -6.24 7.27 -13.69
CA PHE A 95 -5.59 7.77 -12.49
C PHE A 95 -4.09 7.53 -12.61
N GLU A 96 -3.33 8.29 -11.82
CA GLU A 96 -1.88 8.19 -11.84
C GLU A 96 -1.40 6.96 -11.08
N ILE A 97 -0.45 6.25 -11.68
CA ILE A 97 0.29 5.17 -11.02
C ILE A 97 1.74 5.63 -10.93
N VAL A 98 2.22 5.81 -9.70
CA VAL A 98 3.62 6.18 -9.45
C VAL A 98 4.43 4.91 -9.27
N GLU A 99 5.32 4.63 -10.22
CA GLU A 99 6.31 3.55 -10.09
C GLU A 99 7.27 3.91 -8.97
N ASP A 100 7.45 3.00 -8.03
CA ASP A 100 8.04 3.40 -6.77
C ASP A 100 9.21 2.54 -6.33
N GLN A 101 10.38 3.15 -6.32
CA GLN A 101 11.54 2.62 -5.65
C GLN A 101 11.64 3.10 -4.19
N GLU A 102 10.79 4.04 -3.77
CA GLU A 102 10.80 4.55 -2.41
C GLU A 102 10.36 3.52 -1.38
N GLU A 103 9.49 2.57 -1.75
CA GLU A 103 9.11 1.47 -0.85
C GLU A 103 10.34 0.75 -0.32
N THR A 104 11.27 0.41 -1.22
CA THR A 104 12.52 -0.25 -0.85
C THR A 104 13.42 0.66 -0.02
N LYS A 105 13.54 1.93 -0.40
CA LYS A 105 14.33 2.92 0.35
C LYS A 105 13.76 3.14 1.75
N TRP A 106 12.45 3.24 1.86
CA TRP A 106 11.79 3.42 3.14
C TRP A 106 12.04 2.24 4.08
N LEU A 107 11.88 1.02 3.59
CA LEU A 107 12.16 -0.20 4.36
C LEU A 107 13.62 -0.25 4.80
N ASN A 108 14.55 0.10 3.92
CA ASN A 108 15.97 0.11 4.23
C ASN A 108 16.33 1.17 5.26
N GLN A 109 15.71 2.34 5.23
CA GLN A 109 15.94 3.41 6.19
C GLN A 109 15.53 3.01 7.61
N GLU A 110 14.38 2.35 7.74
CA GLU A 110 13.89 1.86 9.04
C GLU A 110 14.84 0.82 9.64
N ILE A 111 15.50 0.04 8.80
CA ILE A 111 16.43 -1.00 9.24
C ILE A 111 17.79 -0.41 9.63
N ASN A 112 18.23 0.64 8.96
CA ASN A 112 19.55 1.24 9.14
C ASN A 112 19.58 2.31 10.25
N LEU A 113 18.47 2.49 10.92
CA LEU A 113 18.40 3.37 12.08
C LEU A 113 18.83 2.63 13.33
#